data_ec50202e3ef4d727adef5866d39eaf8f
#
_entry.id   ec50202e3ef4d727adef5866d39eaf8f
#
_cell.length_a   1.000
_cell.length_b   1.000
_cell.length_c   1.000
_cell.angle_alpha   90.00
_cell.angle_beta   90.00
_cell.angle_gamma   90.00
#
_symmetry.space_group_name_H-M   'P 1'
#
loop_
_entity.id
_entity.type
_entity.pdbx_description
1 polymer ?
#
loop_
_entity_poly.entity_id
_entity_poly.type
_entity_poly.pdbx_seq_one_letter_code
_entity_poly.pdbx_strand_id
1 'polypeptide(L)'
;MTLEFKVTRNEHPLPAAEREAVLEAPVFGAYRTDHQVVCVWEKDKGWVSAEVIPYGPIMMDPAAAVLHYGQEIFEGIKAYRHDDGSIWTFRPYENARRLQASARRMALPELPEELFVESLRQLIAVDGAWVPQPVNEKTLYIRPFEIAAEDFLGVRAAHRAEYRVIASPVGPYFTGGLKPVSIWIALDSARAGKHGTGEAKTGGNYAASLIAQKAAAKEGCDQVVWIDAKERKWVEEMGGMNLYFVKGTGADATV
;
A
#
# COMPACT_ATOMS: atom_id res chain seq x y z
N MET A 1 20.77 15.99 3.25
CA MET A 1 21.73 14.90 2.93
C MET A 1 20.95 13.83 2.20
N THR A 2 21.37 13.45 1.01
CA THR A 2 20.79 12.32 0.31
C THR A 2 21.42 11.06 0.91
N LEU A 3 20.60 10.16 1.48
CA LEU A 3 21.10 8.88 1.98
C LEU A 3 21.50 8.00 0.79
N GLU A 4 22.67 7.39 0.88
CA GLU A 4 23.11 6.38 -0.07
C GLU A 4 22.55 5.01 0.33
N PHE A 5 21.99 4.29 -0.64
CA PHE A 5 21.45 2.95 -0.41
C PHE A 5 22.54 1.90 -0.36
N LYS A 6 22.64 1.19 0.75
CA LYS A 6 23.44 -0.03 0.83
C LYS A 6 22.62 -1.21 0.30
N VAL A 7 23.17 -1.92 -0.68
CA VAL A 7 22.50 -3.05 -1.31
C VAL A 7 23.16 -4.36 -0.89
N THR A 8 22.40 -5.23 -0.24
CA THR A 8 22.76 -6.61 0.07
C THR A 8 21.88 -7.54 -0.74
N ARG A 9 22.45 -8.26 -1.70
CA ARG A 9 21.68 -9.18 -2.55
C ARG A 9 21.32 -10.45 -1.80
N ASN A 10 20.16 -11.01 -2.14
CA ASN A 10 19.73 -12.32 -1.68
C ASN A 10 20.64 -13.39 -2.31
N GLU A 11 21.30 -14.20 -1.48
CA GLU A 11 22.15 -15.31 -1.93
C GLU A 11 21.34 -16.50 -2.44
N HIS A 12 20.04 -16.56 -2.06
CA HIS A 12 19.11 -17.62 -2.43
C HIS A 12 17.82 -17.05 -3.02
N PRO A 13 17.90 -16.31 -4.16
CA PRO A 13 16.70 -15.79 -4.82
C PRO A 13 15.85 -16.94 -5.36
N LEU A 14 14.56 -16.69 -5.56
CA LEU A 14 13.70 -17.69 -6.19
C LEU A 14 14.24 -18.05 -7.59
N PRO A 15 14.41 -19.35 -7.90
CA PRO A 15 14.90 -19.78 -9.21
C PRO A 15 14.07 -19.20 -10.36
N ALA A 16 14.73 -18.86 -11.48
CA ALA A 16 14.08 -18.19 -12.58
C ALA A 16 12.83 -18.92 -13.09
N ALA A 17 12.88 -20.25 -13.23
CA ALA A 17 11.74 -21.04 -13.68
C ALA A 17 10.55 -20.98 -12.71
N GLU A 18 10.81 -20.98 -11.40
CA GLU A 18 9.77 -20.85 -10.39
C GLU A 18 9.18 -19.45 -10.38
N ARG A 19 10.01 -18.41 -10.51
CA ARG A 19 9.56 -17.02 -10.65
C ARG A 19 8.69 -16.85 -11.88
N GLU A 20 9.07 -17.40 -13.02
CA GLU A 20 8.26 -17.35 -14.26
C GLU A 20 6.90 -18.01 -14.06
N ALA A 21 6.84 -19.17 -13.40
CA ALA A 21 5.57 -19.82 -13.06
C ALA A 21 4.67 -18.92 -12.19
N VAL A 22 5.25 -18.22 -11.21
CA VAL A 22 4.52 -17.22 -10.40
C VAL A 22 4.02 -16.07 -11.27
N LEU A 23 4.85 -15.55 -12.18
CA LEU A 23 4.49 -14.43 -13.05
C LEU A 23 3.46 -14.82 -14.13
N GLU A 24 3.33 -16.11 -14.45
CA GLU A 24 2.28 -16.57 -15.35
C GLU A 24 0.90 -16.46 -14.73
N ALA A 25 0.73 -16.79 -13.46
CA ALA A 25 -0.54 -16.72 -12.75
C ALA A 25 -0.39 -16.04 -11.37
N PRO A 26 -0.04 -14.74 -11.32
CA PRO A 26 0.23 -14.06 -10.07
C PRO A 26 -1.05 -13.85 -9.26
N VAL A 27 -0.97 -14.17 -7.95
CA VAL A 27 -2.05 -13.96 -6.98
C VAL A 27 -1.66 -12.82 -6.04
N PHE A 28 -2.52 -11.81 -5.93
CA PHE A 28 -2.26 -10.65 -5.07
C PHE A 28 -1.94 -11.08 -3.65
N GLY A 29 -0.80 -10.64 -3.15
CA GLY A 29 -0.38 -10.86 -1.78
C GLY A 29 0.08 -12.30 -1.45
N ALA A 30 0.09 -13.24 -2.40
CA ALA A 30 0.57 -14.61 -2.16
C ALA A 30 2.11 -14.70 -2.23
N TYR A 31 2.71 -13.99 -3.17
CA TYR A 31 4.14 -14.02 -3.42
C TYR A 31 4.80 -12.68 -3.12
N ARG A 32 6.07 -12.68 -2.79
CA ARG A 32 6.92 -11.50 -2.60
C ARG A 32 8.11 -11.59 -3.52
N THR A 33 8.69 -10.43 -3.87
CA THR A 33 9.98 -10.38 -4.55
C THR A 33 11.12 -10.77 -3.62
N ASP A 34 12.32 -10.95 -4.15
CA ASP A 34 13.46 -11.48 -3.39
C ASP A 34 14.06 -10.50 -2.39
N HIS A 35 13.74 -9.20 -2.49
CA HIS A 35 14.29 -8.16 -1.64
C HIS A 35 13.21 -7.25 -1.03
N GLN A 36 13.60 -6.48 -0.04
CA GLN A 36 12.84 -5.39 0.57
C GLN A 36 13.74 -4.19 0.81
N VAL A 37 13.14 -3.00 0.89
CA VAL A 37 13.83 -1.79 1.33
C VAL A 37 13.56 -1.57 2.81
N VAL A 38 14.55 -1.03 3.52
CA VAL A 38 14.44 -0.58 4.91
C VAL A 38 15.16 0.75 5.04
N CYS A 39 14.46 1.78 5.52
CA CYS A 39 15.06 3.03 5.96
C CYS A 39 14.69 3.25 7.43
N VAL A 40 15.65 3.65 8.24
CA VAL A 40 15.47 3.88 9.68
C VAL A 40 15.50 5.36 9.97
N TRP A 41 14.55 5.81 10.77
CA TRP A 41 14.52 7.14 11.35
C TRP A 41 14.69 7.07 12.85
N GLU A 42 15.48 7.98 13.40
CA GLU A 42 15.65 8.18 14.83
C GLU A 42 15.39 9.63 15.21
N LYS A 43 14.71 9.85 16.33
CA LYS A 43 14.46 11.18 16.85
C LYS A 43 15.79 11.93 17.05
N ASP A 44 15.79 13.20 16.73
CA ASP A 44 16.94 14.12 16.80
C ASP A 44 18.09 13.83 15.81
N LYS A 45 18.04 12.70 15.05
CA LYS A 45 19.01 12.36 14.02
C LYS A 45 18.42 12.38 12.61
N GLY A 46 17.09 12.19 12.48
CA GLY A 46 16.40 12.08 11.19
C GLY A 46 16.52 10.68 10.58
N TRP A 47 16.46 10.59 9.27
CA TRP A 47 16.66 9.35 8.51
C TRP A 47 18.14 8.99 8.52
N VAL A 48 18.51 7.89 9.17
CA VAL A 48 19.91 7.53 9.46
C VAL A 48 20.46 6.41 8.60
N SER A 49 19.59 5.59 7.97
CA SER A 49 20.03 4.54 7.04
C SER A 49 19.00 4.30 5.93
N ALA A 50 19.49 3.79 4.80
CA ALA A 50 18.69 3.31 3.67
C ALA A 50 19.35 2.04 3.10
N GLU A 51 18.63 0.93 3.09
CA GLU A 51 19.16 -0.36 2.68
C GLU A 51 18.18 -1.11 1.79
N VAL A 52 18.71 -1.86 0.82
CA VAL A 52 18.01 -2.97 0.15
C VAL A 52 18.60 -4.26 0.70
N ILE A 53 17.73 -5.09 1.26
CA ILE A 53 18.14 -6.35 1.90
C ILE A 53 17.27 -7.51 1.38
N PRO A 54 17.69 -8.77 1.56
CA PRO A 54 16.83 -9.92 1.27
C PRO A 54 15.46 -9.80 1.96
N TYR A 55 14.39 -10.22 1.27
CA TYR A 55 13.07 -10.27 1.86
C TYR A 55 13.05 -11.26 3.02
N GLY A 56 12.47 -10.87 4.14
CA GLY A 56 12.36 -11.69 5.33
C GLY A 56 11.47 -11.06 6.41
N PRO A 57 11.31 -11.75 7.54
CA PRO A 57 10.53 -11.27 8.67
C PRO A 57 11.10 -9.98 9.26
N ILE A 58 10.22 -9.18 9.85
CA ILE A 58 10.62 -8.04 10.69
C ILE A 58 10.84 -8.55 12.10
N MET A 59 12.06 -8.37 12.64
CA MET A 59 12.31 -8.55 14.06
C MET A 59 11.81 -7.33 14.81
N MET A 60 10.81 -7.52 15.67
CA MET A 60 10.13 -6.42 16.37
C MET A 60 9.91 -6.79 17.82
N ASP A 61 10.19 -5.85 18.73
CA ASP A 61 9.88 -6.02 20.14
C ASP A 61 8.34 -6.05 20.33
N PRO A 62 7.82 -6.95 21.17
CA PRO A 62 6.38 -7.01 21.46
C PRO A 62 5.80 -5.73 22.05
N ALA A 63 6.61 -4.84 22.61
CA ALA A 63 6.18 -3.54 23.12
C ALA A 63 6.09 -2.44 22.04
N ALA A 64 6.43 -2.74 20.79
CA ALA A 64 6.42 -1.74 19.73
C ALA A 64 5.04 -1.10 19.56
N ALA A 65 4.99 0.22 19.49
CA ALA A 65 3.76 1.01 19.48
C ALA A 65 2.83 0.66 18.31
N VAL A 66 3.37 0.23 17.18
CA VAL A 66 2.57 -0.21 16.03
C VAL A 66 1.65 -1.39 16.37
N LEU A 67 2.08 -2.31 17.25
CA LEU A 67 1.31 -3.49 17.63
C LEU A 67 0.14 -3.17 18.57
N HIS A 68 0.21 -2.06 19.30
CA HIS A 68 -0.77 -1.69 20.34
C HIS A 68 -1.64 -0.51 19.93
N TYR A 69 -1.08 0.45 19.19
CA TYR A 69 -1.76 1.72 18.90
C TYR A 69 -1.95 1.96 17.40
N GLY A 70 -1.52 1.02 16.54
CA GLY A 70 -1.69 1.13 15.11
C GLY A 70 -0.99 2.36 14.51
N GLN A 71 0.13 2.80 15.09
CA GLN A 71 0.91 3.92 14.56
C GLN A 71 1.71 3.44 13.36
N GLU A 72 1.02 3.39 12.21
CA GLU A 72 1.54 2.96 10.92
C GLU A 72 0.78 3.63 9.78
N ILE A 73 1.43 3.72 8.63
CA ILE A 73 0.86 4.21 7.37
C ILE A 73 1.39 3.38 6.21
N PHE A 74 0.67 3.39 5.08
CA PHE A 74 1.13 2.66 3.91
C PHE A 74 0.71 3.33 2.60
N GLU A 75 1.35 2.90 1.53
CA GLU A 75 1.05 3.28 0.16
C GLU A 75 0.87 2.06 -0.75
N GLY A 76 0.35 2.30 -1.92
CA GLY A 76 0.28 1.32 -2.98
C GLY A 76 0.56 1.98 -4.32
N ILE A 77 1.55 1.45 -5.03
CA ILE A 77 1.92 1.90 -6.36
C ILE A 77 2.24 0.67 -7.22
N LYS A 78 2.12 0.80 -8.53
CA LYS A 78 2.44 -0.29 -9.46
C LYS A 78 3.64 0.07 -10.33
N ALA A 79 4.44 -0.93 -10.64
CA ALA A 79 5.45 -0.86 -11.69
C ALA A 79 4.99 -1.66 -12.90
N TYR A 80 5.18 -1.06 -14.07
CA TYR A 80 4.74 -1.56 -15.36
C TYR A 80 5.93 -1.77 -16.27
N ARG A 81 6.04 -2.95 -16.87
CA ARG A 81 7.01 -3.18 -17.94
C ARG A 81 6.41 -2.72 -19.27
N HIS A 82 7.20 -2.01 -20.05
CA HIS A 82 6.86 -1.61 -21.41
C HIS A 82 7.46 -2.59 -22.43
N ASP A 83 7.00 -2.52 -23.68
CA ASP A 83 7.45 -3.40 -24.76
C ASP A 83 8.95 -3.26 -25.08
N ASP A 84 9.54 -2.10 -24.82
CA ASP A 84 10.97 -1.83 -24.94
C ASP A 84 11.79 -2.39 -23.76
N GLY A 85 11.14 -3.03 -22.78
CA GLY A 85 11.76 -3.58 -21.58
C GLY A 85 11.94 -2.59 -20.43
N SER A 86 11.68 -1.28 -20.64
CA SER A 86 11.74 -0.28 -19.60
C SER A 86 10.64 -0.51 -18.52
N ILE A 87 10.90 -0.07 -17.30
CA ILE A 87 9.98 -0.20 -16.18
C ILE A 87 9.61 1.17 -15.67
N TRP A 88 8.32 1.43 -15.57
CA TRP A 88 7.77 2.72 -15.19
C TRP A 88 6.80 2.61 -14.02
N THR A 89 6.70 3.70 -13.25
CA THR A 89 5.67 3.92 -12.23
C THR A 89 4.86 5.16 -12.58
N PHE A 90 3.59 5.19 -12.21
CA PHE A 90 2.73 6.33 -12.50
C PHE A 90 2.72 7.31 -11.33
N ARG A 91 3.19 8.54 -11.55
CA ARG A 91 3.15 9.68 -10.61
C ARG A 91 3.67 9.34 -9.18
N PRO A 92 4.86 8.75 -8.99
CA PRO A 92 5.31 8.27 -7.68
C PRO A 92 5.44 9.41 -6.64
N TYR A 93 5.68 10.64 -7.04
CA TYR A 93 5.73 11.79 -6.14
C TYR A 93 4.39 12.10 -5.48
N GLU A 94 3.25 11.82 -6.13
CA GLU A 94 1.93 11.99 -5.49
C GLU A 94 1.71 10.96 -4.39
N ASN A 95 2.22 9.74 -4.56
CA ASN A 95 2.23 8.74 -3.49
C ASN A 95 3.14 9.19 -2.33
N ALA A 96 4.32 9.74 -2.63
CA ALA A 96 5.22 10.28 -1.61
C ALA A 96 4.55 11.40 -0.78
N ARG A 97 3.90 12.36 -1.44
CA ARG A 97 3.16 13.45 -0.76
C ARG A 97 2.01 12.94 0.08
N ARG A 98 1.28 11.91 -0.39
CA ARG A 98 0.21 11.29 0.39
C ARG A 98 0.75 10.52 1.59
N LEU A 99 1.89 9.82 1.45
CA LEU A 99 2.58 9.21 2.60
C LEU A 99 2.95 10.26 3.65
N GLN A 100 3.52 11.41 3.24
CA GLN A 100 3.83 12.52 4.16
C GLN A 100 2.58 13.09 4.83
N ALA A 101 1.47 13.27 4.10
CA ALA A 101 0.21 13.71 4.68
C ALA A 101 -0.30 12.72 5.73
N SER A 102 -0.21 11.42 5.45
CA SER A 102 -0.54 10.36 6.40
C SER A 102 0.41 10.35 7.60
N ALA A 103 1.72 10.56 7.39
CA ALA A 103 2.71 10.64 8.46
C ALA A 103 2.42 11.78 9.42
N ARG A 104 2.15 12.98 8.90
CA ARG A 104 1.74 14.13 9.73
C ARG A 104 0.50 13.82 10.57
N ARG A 105 -0.51 13.18 9.98
CA ARG A 105 -1.76 12.85 10.69
C ARG A 105 -1.54 11.80 11.78
N MET A 106 -0.61 10.86 11.58
CA MET A 106 -0.33 9.76 12.50
C MET A 106 0.85 10.02 13.43
N ALA A 107 1.40 11.25 13.41
CA ALA A 107 2.59 11.64 14.19
C ALA A 107 3.80 10.72 13.94
N LEU A 108 3.99 10.34 12.69
CA LEU A 108 5.18 9.66 12.17
C LEU A 108 6.10 10.67 11.50
N PRO A 109 7.40 10.39 11.36
CA PRO A 109 8.32 11.27 10.63
C PRO A 109 8.00 11.31 9.13
N GLU A 110 8.10 12.49 8.53
CA GLU A 110 7.90 12.62 7.08
C GLU A 110 9.11 12.07 6.33
N LEU A 111 8.87 11.10 5.45
CA LEU A 111 9.89 10.61 4.52
C LEU A 111 10.07 11.63 3.38
N PRO A 112 11.32 12.07 3.06
CA PRO A 112 11.56 12.92 1.89
C PRO A 112 11.04 12.30 0.58
N GLU A 113 10.42 13.09 -0.30
CA GLU A 113 9.88 12.61 -1.58
C GLU A 113 10.93 11.91 -2.43
N GLU A 114 12.16 12.45 -2.47
CA GLU A 114 13.27 11.88 -3.21
C GLU A 114 13.69 10.51 -2.64
N LEU A 115 13.69 10.37 -1.32
CA LEU A 115 14.02 9.10 -0.67
C LEU A 115 12.94 8.05 -0.93
N PHE A 116 11.66 8.45 -0.97
CA PHE A 116 10.56 7.58 -1.37
C PHE A 116 10.76 7.08 -2.80
N VAL A 117 10.96 7.98 -3.77
CA VAL A 117 11.11 7.60 -5.18
C VAL A 117 12.37 6.77 -5.40
N GLU A 118 13.47 7.14 -4.74
CA GLU A 118 14.72 6.39 -4.85
C GLU A 118 14.59 4.99 -4.25
N SER A 119 13.86 4.81 -3.17
CA SER A 119 13.59 3.49 -2.59
C SER A 119 12.90 2.53 -3.57
N LEU A 120 11.96 3.04 -4.38
CA LEU A 120 11.30 2.27 -5.44
C LEU A 120 12.28 1.90 -6.54
N ARG A 121 13.14 2.85 -6.96
CA ARG A 121 14.16 2.61 -8.00
C ARG A 121 15.15 1.55 -7.57
N GLN A 122 15.63 1.63 -6.35
CA GLN A 122 16.61 0.68 -5.80
C GLN A 122 16.02 -0.74 -5.69
N LEU A 123 14.76 -0.87 -5.24
CA LEU A 123 14.08 -2.16 -5.21
C LEU A 123 13.92 -2.74 -6.62
N ILE A 124 13.44 -1.94 -7.58
CA ILE A 124 13.24 -2.36 -8.96
C ILE A 124 14.59 -2.69 -9.65
N ALA A 125 15.66 -1.99 -9.31
CA ALA A 125 16.99 -2.26 -9.85
C ALA A 125 17.51 -3.67 -9.49
N VAL A 126 17.13 -4.21 -8.33
CA VAL A 126 17.52 -5.57 -7.93
C VAL A 126 16.47 -6.61 -8.31
N ASP A 127 15.19 -6.27 -8.22
CA ASP A 127 14.04 -7.17 -8.42
C ASP A 127 13.29 -6.93 -9.74
N GLY A 128 13.88 -6.23 -10.70
CA GLY A 128 13.25 -5.92 -11.98
C GLY A 128 12.74 -7.15 -12.74
N ALA A 129 13.37 -8.31 -12.55
CA ALA A 129 12.92 -9.58 -13.13
C ALA A 129 11.54 -10.04 -12.61
N TRP A 130 11.06 -9.49 -11.51
CA TRP A 130 9.73 -9.75 -10.94
C TRP A 130 8.62 -8.88 -11.55
N VAL A 131 8.96 -7.87 -12.36
CA VAL A 131 7.96 -7.08 -13.07
C VAL A 131 7.44 -7.88 -14.26
N PRO A 132 6.16 -8.30 -14.28
CA PRO A 132 5.62 -9.13 -15.34
C PRO A 132 5.66 -8.45 -16.71
N GLN A 133 5.58 -9.24 -17.76
CA GLN A 133 5.29 -8.73 -19.12
C GLN A 133 3.90 -8.06 -19.13
N PRO A 134 3.67 -7.04 -19.98
CA PRO A 134 2.43 -6.25 -20.02
C PRO A 134 1.29 -7.02 -20.70
N VAL A 135 1.00 -8.22 -20.22
CA VAL A 135 -0.05 -9.10 -20.75
C VAL A 135 -1.09 -9.35 -19.67
N ASN A 136 -2.37 -9.27 -20.02
CA ASN A 136 -3.50 -9.55 -19.13
C ASN A 136 -3.46 -8.69 -17.83
N GLU A 137 -3.17 -7.41 -17.95
CA GLU A 137 -3.13 -6.45 -16.83
C GLU A 137 -2.15 -6.82 -15.70
N LYS A 138 -1.21 -7.70 -15.94
CA LYS A 138 -0.19 -8.09 -14.96
C LYS A 138 0.74 -6.93 -14.67
N THR A 139 1.06 -6.74 -13.39
CA THR A 139 1.95 -5.66 -12.92
C THR A 139 2.68 -6.10 -11.67
N LEU A 140 3.71 -5.37 -11.27
CA LEU A 140 4.29 -5.49 -9.94
C LEU A 140 3.63 -4.47 -9.01
N TYR A 141 2.91 -4.95 -8.01
CA TYR A 141 2.40 -4.10 -6.93
C TYR A 141 3.49 -3.87 -5.89
N ILE A 142 3.75 -2.61 -5.58
CA ILE A 142 4.73 -2.19 -4.59
C ILE A 142 3.99 -1.62 -3.39
N ARG A 143 4.38 -2.05 -2.18
CA ARG A 143 3.81 -1.66 -0.90
C ARG A 143 4.85 -0.93 -0.04
N PRO A 144 4.99 0.38 -0.18
CA PRO A 144 5.66 1.20 0.82
C PRO A 144 4.82 1.27 2.10
N PHE A 145 5.45 1.24 3.26
CA PHE A 145 4.79 1.43 4.55
C PHE A 145 5.78 1.94 5.59
N GLU A 146 5.25 2.61 6.59
CA GLU A 146 6.04 3.14 7.69
C GLU A 146 5.40 2.76 9.03
N ILE A 147 6.21 2.34 9.98
CA ILE A 147 5.79 1.81 11.28
C ILE A 147 6.57 2.45 12.42
N ALA A 148 5.90 2.68 13.54
CA ALA A 148 6.54 2.99 14.81
C ALA A 148 7.20 1.71 15.36
N ALA A 149 8.53 1.64 15.28
CA ALA A 149 9.31 0.44 15.55
C ALA A 149 10.16 0.55 16.85
N GLU A 150 9.80 1.48 17.73
CA GLU A 150 10.43 1.64 19.03
C GLU A 150 9.89 0.60 20.02
N ASP A 151 10.76 0.05 20.86
CA ASP A 151 10.44 -0.87 21.94
C ASP A 151 9.89 -0.13 23.19
N PHE A 152 8.76 0.53 23.02
CA PHE A 152 8.15 1.37 24.05
C PHE A 152 6.62 1.24 24.07
N LEU A 153 6.07 0.78 25.19
CA LEU A 153 4.65 0.53 25.37
C LEU A 153 3.80 1.78 25.69
N GLY A 154 4.41 2.94 25.89
CA GLY A 154 3.68 4.17 26.21
C GLY A 154 3.05 4.85 25.00
N VAL A 155 1.94 5.58 25.23
CA VAL A 155 1.20 6.30 24.17
C VAL A 155 1.87 7.66 23.91
N ARG A 156 2.68 7.74 22.89
CA ARG A 156 3.26 8.97 22.34
C ARG A 156 3.75 8.74 20.91
N ALA A 157 4.11 9.83 20.22
CA ALA A 157 4.82 9.72 18.95
C ALA A 157 6.14 8.94 19.14
N ALA A 158 6.40 7.99 18.27
CA ALA A 158 7.57 7.12 18.35
C ALA A 158 8.88 7.90 18.17
N HIS A 159 9.92 7.48 18.88
CA HIS A 159 11.28 8.01 18.72
C HIS A 159 12.13 7.21 17.72
N ARG A 160 11.61 6.09 17.24
CA ARG A 160 12.19 5.29 16.16
C ARG A 160 11.08 4.81 15.24
N ALA A 161 11.27 5.04 13.94
CA ALA A 161 10.37 4.55 12.89
C ALA A 161 11.16 3.82 11.81
N GLU A 162 10.50 2.89 11.15
CA GLU A 162 11.04 2.21 9.97
C GLU A 162 10.11 2.42 8.78
N TYR A 163 10.65 2.97 7.71
CA TYR A 163 10.02 2.93 6.39
C TYR A 163 10.51 1.70 5.65
N ARG A 164 9.59 0.96 5.05
CA ARG A 164 9.87 -0.27 4.32
C ARG A 164 9.16 -0.31 2.99
N VAL A 165 9.73 -1.02 2.04
CA VAL A 165 9.09 -1.31 0.75
C VAL A 165 9.19 -2.79 0.46
N ILE A 166 8.05 -3.41 0.20
CA ILE A 166 7.94 -4.79 -0.30
C ILE A 166 7.18 -4.79 -1.62
N ALA A 167 7.32 -5.84 -2.42
CA ALA A 167 6.62 -5.94 -3.69
C ALA A 167 6.04 -7.35 -3.92
N SER A 168 4.98 -7.40 -4.74
CA SER A 168 4.27 -8.63 -5.08
C SER A 168 3.77 -8.55 -6.52
N PRO A 169 4.01 -9.55 -7.38
CA PRO A 169 3.39 -9.60 -8.70
C PRO A 169 1.88 -9.79 -8.56
N VAL A 170 1.11 -9.12 -9.41
CA VAL A 170 -0.35 -9.17 -9.39
C VAL A 170 -0.92 -9.32 -10.80
N GLY A 171 -2.02 -10.05 -10.89
CA GLY A 171 -2.84 -10.15 -12.09
C GLY A 171 -3.95 -9.09 -12.15
N PRO A 172 -4.93 -9.28 -13.04
CA PRO A 172 -6.09 -8.41 -13.14
C PRO A 172 -6.87 -8.37 -11.84
N TYR A 173 -7.41 -7.21 -11.51
CA TYR A 173 -8.24 -7.06 -10.30
C TYR A 173 -9.53 -7.89 -10.39
N PHE A 174 -10.17 -7.91 -11.57
CA PHE A 174 -11.37 -8.70 -11.85
C PHE A 174 -10.99 -9.94 -12.67
N THR A 175 -10.85 -11.08 -12.02
CA THR A 175 -10.47 -12.35 -12.68
C THR A 175 -11.49 -12.88 -13.67
N GLY A 176 -12.71 -12.37 -13.65
CA GLY A 176 -13.81 -12.76 -14.56
C GLY A 176 -14.12 -11.72 -15.64
N GLY A 177 -13.24 -10.73 -15.89
CA GLY A 177 -13.49 -9.59 -16.78
C GLY A 177 -14.44 -8.55 -16.15
N LEU A 178 -14.82 -7.54 -16.94
CA LEU A 178 -15.76 -6.52 -16.52
C LEU A 178 -17.17 -7.11 -16.34
N LYS A 179 -17.63 -7.17 -15.11
CA LYS A 179 -18.97 -7.64 -14.72
C LYS A 179 -19.61 -6.62 -13.77
N PRO A 180 -20.94 -6.46 -13.81
CA PRO A 180 -21.65 -5.80 -12.72
C PRO A 180 -21.35 -6.46 -11.39
N VAL A 181 -21.18 -5.64 -10.35
CA VAL A 181 -20.95 -6.09 -8.98
C VAL A 181 -22.09 -5.63 -8.08
N SER A 182 -22.40 -6.43 -7.05
CA SER A 182 -23.39 -6.06 -6.05
C SER A 182 -22.69 -5.28 -4.93
N ILE A 183 -23.27 -4.14 -4.54
CA ILE A 183 -22.70 -3.23 -3.57
C ILE A 183 -23.59 -3.15 -2.34
N TRP A 184 -23.03 -3.40 -1.17
CA TRP A 184 -23.66 -3.22 0.12
C TRP A 184 -23.53 -1.77 0.59
N ILE A 185 -24.63 -1.13 0.94
CA ILE A 185 -24.61 0.19 1.57
C ILE A 185 -24.50 0.00 3.10
N ALA A 186 -23.39 0.44 3.68
CA ALA A 186 -23.13 0.29 5.11
C ALA A 186 -23.94 1.31 5.92
N LEU A 187 -25.06 0.88 6.47
CA LEU A 187 -25.95 1.72 7.29
C LEU A 187 -25.57 1.75 8.78
N ASP A 188 -24.94 0.69 9.29
CA ASP A 188 -24.69 0.49 10.72
C ASP A 188 -23.27 0.80 11.17
N SER A 189 -22.40 1.17 10.23
CA SER A 189 -21.02 1.50 10.50
C SER A 189 -20.54 2.66 9.63
N ALA A 190 -19.52 3.37 10.08
CA ALA A 190 -18.88 4.46 9.35
C ALA A 190 -17.42 4.11 9.06
N ARG A 191 -16.92 4.50 7.90
CA ARG A 191 -15.51 4.35 7.54
C ARG A 191 -14.63 5.37 8.27
N ALA A 192 -15.09 6.60 8.36
CA ALA A 192 -14.37 7.71 8.96
C ALA A 192 -15.36 8.67 9.66
N GLY A 193 -14.88 9.34 10.69
CA GLY A 193 -15.60 10.41 11.38
C GLY A 193 -14.92 11.75 11.18
N LYS A 194 -15.67 12.83 11.36
CA LYS A 194 -15.14 14.20 11.33
C LYS A 194 -13.97 14.34 12.30
N HIS A 195 -12.85 14.91 11.84
CA HIS A 195 -11.60 15.06 12.60
C HIS A 195 -10.92 13.73 13.02
N GLY A 196 -11.39 12.60 12.51
CA GLY A 196 -10.75 11.29 12.67
C GLY A 196 -9.53 11.10 11.77
N THR A 197 -9.16 9.84 11.52
CA THR A 197 -8.00 9.44 10.70
C THR A 197 -8.34 9.17 9.23
N GLY A 198 -9.54 9.54 8.77
CA GLY A 198 -10.03 9.19 7.42
C GLY A 198 -9.15 9.67 6.27
N GLU A 199 -8.46 10.80 6.42
CA GLU A 199 -7.53 11.34 5.42
C GLU A 199 -6.18 10.62 5.37
N ALA A 200 -5.80 9.90 6.43
CA ALA A 200 -4.56 9.12 6.47
C ALA A 200 -4.76 7.73 5.86
N LYS A 201 -3.77 7.27 5.12
CA LYS A 201 -3.73 5.89 4.65
C LYS A 201 -3.09 5.00 5.71
N THR A 202 -3.87 4.66 6.74
CA THR A 202 -3.47 3.90 7.94
C THR A 202 -4.32 2.65 8.11
N GLY A 203 -3.75 1.55 8.60
CA GLY A 203 -4.40 0.25 8.75
C GLY A 203 -5.64 0.26 9.63
N GLY A 204 -5.72 1.15 10.62
CA GLY A 204 -6.89 1.29 11.46
C GLY A 204 -8.18 1.59 10.67
N ASN A 205 -8.11 2.42 9.62
CA ASN A 205 -9.24 2.70 8.74
C ASN A 205 -9.69 1.45 7.97
N TYR A 206 -8.74 0.59 7.61
CA TYR A 206 -9.03 -0.66 6.89
C TYR A 206 -9.54 -1.74 7.83
N ALA A 207 -8.96 -1.87 9.01
CA ALA A 207 -9.45 -2.80 10.03
C ALA A 207 -10.91 -2.52 10.42
N ALA A 208 -11.27 -1.24 10.58
CA ALA A 208 -12.64 -0.83 10.88
C ALA A 208 -13.64 -1.21 9.76
N SER A 209 -13.18 -1.37 8.52
CA SER A 209 -14.05 -1.74 7.39
C SER A 209 -14.39 -3.23 7.32
N LEU A 210 -13.64 -4.10 7.99
CA LEU A 210 -13.76 -5.56 7.83
C LEU A 210 -15.10 -6.11 8.28
N ILE A 211 -15.72 -5.52 9.30
CA ILE A 211 -17.02 -5.99 9.77
C ILE A 211 -18.12 -5.76 8.73
N ALA A 212 -18.12 -4.61 8.06
CA ALA A 212 -19.07 -4.32 6.99
C ALA A 212 -18.82 -5.18 5.75
N GLN A 213 -17.55 -5.42 5.40
CA GLN A 213 -17.19 -6.34 4.31
C GLN A 213 -17.69 -7.76 4.60
N LYS A 214 -17.55 -8.24 5.84
CA LYS A 214 -18.07 -9.55 6.27
C LYS A 214 -19.59 -9.61 6.19
N ALA A 215 -20.29 -8.52 6.53
CA ALA A 215 -21.75 -8.44 6.40
C ALA A 215 -22.17 -8.47 4.92
N ALA A 216 -21.52 -7.66 4.08
CA ALA A 216 -21.77 -7.62 2.63
C ALA A 216 -21.59 -9.00 1.97
N ALA A 217 -20.52 -9.71 2.31
CA ALA A 217 -20.25 -11.04 1.78
C ALA A 217 -21.32 -12.08 2.15
N LYS A 218 -21.94 -11.98 3.34
CA LYS A 218 -23.06 -12.85 3.75
C LYS A 218 -24.30 -12.65 2.89
N GLU A 219 -24.52 -11.43 2.42
CA GLU A 219 -25.64 -11.06 1.54
C GLU A 219 -25.29 -11.21 0.05
N GLY A 220 -24.16 -11.81 -0.27
CA GLY A 220 -23.72 -12.02 -1.65
C GLY A 220 -23.26 -10.75 -2.37
N CYS A 221 -22.91 -9.70 -1.62
CA CYS A 221 -22.40 -8.46 -2.17
C CYS A 221 -20.87 -8.48 -2.27
N ASP A 222 -20.35 -7.92 -3.36
CA ASP A 222 -18.92 -7.93 -3.68
C ASP A 222 -18.15 -6.80 -3.00
N GLN A 223 -18.80 -5.67 -2.74
CA GLN A 223 -18.18 -4.45 -2.23
C GLN A 223 -19.09 -3.72 -1.25
N VAL A 224 -18.49 -2.79 -0.51
CA VAL A 224 -19.20 -1.91 0.44
C VAL A 224 -19.06 -0.46 -0.01
N VAL A 225 -20.17 0.25 -0.05
CA VAL A 225 -20.21 1.73 -0.15
C VAL A 225 -20.47 2.31 1.23
N TRP A 226 -19.68 3.32 1.58
CA TRP A 226 -19.79 4.06 2.83
C TRP A 226 -20.58 5.34 2.63
N ILE A 227 -21.42 5.65 3.60
CA ILE A 227 -22.15 6.91 3.68
C ILE A 227 -21.63 7.74 4.85
N ASP A 228 -21.85 9.05 4.81
CA ASP A 228 -21.39 9.97 5.82
C ASP A 228 -21.85 9.59 7.23
N ALA A 229 -20.97 9.78 8.20
CA ALA A 229 -21.20 9.37 9.58
C ALA A 229 -22.23 10.26 10.31
N LYS A 230 -22.49 11.49 9.82
CA LYS A 230 -23.32 12.49 10.49
C LYS A 230 -24.78 12.40 10.08
N GLU A 231 -25.06 12.50 8.78
CA GLU A 231 -26.43 12.58 8.24
C GLU A 231 -26.91 11.23 7.70
N ARG A 232 -25.99 10.29 7.48
CA ARG A 232 -26.26 8.95 6.92
C ARG A 232 -26.94 9.01 5.56
N LYS A 233 -26.57 9.96 4.75
CA LYS A 233 -27.27 10.34 3.52
C LYS A 233 -26.34 10.42 2.30
N TRP A 234 -25.11 10.84 2.49
CA TRP A 234 -24.21 11.13 1.40
C TRP A 234 -23.21 9.99 1.18
N VAL A 235 -23.01 9.62 -0.07
CA VAL A 235 -21.96 8.64 -0.41
C VAL A 235 -20.60 9.30 -0.23
N GLU A 236 -19.75 8.67 0.57
CA GLU A 236 -18.38 9.15 0.83
C GLU A 236 -17.34 8.37 0.03
N GLU A 237 -17.38 7.05 0.09
CA GLU A 237 -16.34 6.21 -0.50
C GLU A 237 -16.84 4.77 -0.72
N MET A 238 -16.26 4.10 -1.70
CA MET A 238 -16.38 2.65 -1.84
C MET A 238 -15.10 1.97 -1.33
N GLY A 239 -15.26 0.92 -0.57
CA GLY A 239 -14.13 0.21 0.05
C GLY A 239 -13.15 -0.34 -0.99
N GLY A 240 -11.90 0.09 -0.92
CA GLY A 240 -10.80 -0.47 -1.69
C GLY A 240 -10.61 0.05 -3.11
N MET A 241 -11.54 0.83 -3.67
CA MET A 241 -11.44 1.35 -5.04
C MET A 241 -12.15 2.70 -5.22
N ASN A 242 -11.87 3.37 -6.35
CA ASN A 242 -12.57 4.58 -6.72
C ASN A 242 -14.02 4.29 -7.14
N LEU A 243 -14.90 5.28 -6.93
CA LEU A 243 -16.30 5.25 -7.34
C LEU A 243 -16.57 6.44 -8.26
N TYR A 244 -17.20 6.16 -9.38
CA TYR A 244 -17.63 7.17 -10.35
C TYR A 244 -19.12 7.06 -10.59
N PHE A 245 -19.82 8.19 -10.62
CA PHE A 245 -21.23 8.26 -11.00
C PHE A 245 -21.31 8.80 -12.42
N VAL A 246 -21.94 8.06 -13.31
CA VAL A 246 -22.19 8.49 -14.68
C VAL A 246 -23.65 8.86 -14.82
N LYS A 247 -23.93 10.09 -15.22
CA LYS A 247 -25.28 10.60 -15.51
C LYS A 247 -25.42 10.89 -17.00
N GLY A 248 -26.57 10.52 -17.58
CA GLY A 248 -26.81 10.65 -19.00
C GLY A 248 -26.27 9.49 -19.83
N THR A 249 -26.35 9.59 -21.13
CA THR A 249 -25.93 8.57 -22.08
C THR A 249 -25.24 9.18 -23.30
N GLY A 250 -24.34 8.43 -23.95
CA GLY A 250 -23.66 8.86 -25.16
C GLY A 250 -22.86 10.17 -24.96
N ALA A 251 -23.00 11.13 -25.87
CA ALA A 251 -22.27 12.39 -25.86
C ALA A 251 -22.69 13.35 -24.71
N ASP A 252 -23.85 13.13 -24.13
CA ASP A 252 -24.38 13.93 -23.00
C ASP A 252 -24.04 13.32 -21.63
N ALA A 253 -23.24 12.25 -21.61
CA ALA A 253 -22.81 11.63 -20.36
C ALA A 253 -21.85 12.57 -19.59
N THR A 254 -22.09 12.69 -18.28
CA THR A 254 -21.22 13.40 -17.33
C THR A 254 -20.79 12.48 -16.20
N VAL A 255 -19.57 12.67 -15.72
CA VAL A 255 -18.98 11.88 -14.63
C VAL A 255 -18.78 12.75 -13.40
#